data_745b0894ea457d8b0a5d807601cd6e7e
#
_entry.id   745b0894ea457d8b0a5d807601cd6e7e
#
_cell.length_a   1.000
_cell.length_b   1.000
_cell.length_c   1.000
_cell.angle_alpha   90.00
_cell.angle_beta   90.00
_cell.angle_gamma   90.00
#
_symmetry.space_group_name_H-M   'P 1'
#
loop_
_entity.id
_entity.type
_entity.pdbx_description
1 polymer ?
#
loop_
_entity_poly.entity_id
_entity_poly.type
_entity_poly.pdbx_seq_one_letter_code
_entity_poly.pdbx_strand_id
1 'polypeptide(L)'
;MLEFFHLMRSIFPILSVVAALLLFWYAAAFSLNSNWAYNKAERAGVTLSFSELVSDTWSQEKPRLPAPHQVGLEIWKTTVEKKISSKRSLIYHSWITLSSTLLGFVIGTSLGFILAVGIVHNNAMNMSVMPWAIASQTV
;
A
#
# COMPACT_ATOMS: atom_id res chain seq x y z
N MET A 1 15.62 -31.13 17.73
CA MET A 1 16.64 -30.10 18.06
C MET A 1 17.27 -29.48 16.79
N LEU A 2 17.69 -30.28 15.81
CA LEU A 2 18.28 -29.78 14.54
C LEU A 2 17.28 -28.96 13.68
N GLU A 3 16.03 -29.35 13.60
CA GLU A 3 15.00 -28.59 12.86
C GLU A 3 14.76 -27.22 13.46
N PHE A 4 14.78 -27.07 14.78
CA PHE A 4 14.63 -25.79 15.46
C PHE A 4 15.80 -24.83 15.13
N PHE A 5 17.03 -25.34 15.06
CA PHE A 5 18.20 -24.55 14.64
C PHE A 5 18.13 -24.11 13.18
N HIS A 6 17.63 -24.97 12.28
CA HIS A 6 17.41 -24.59 10.88
C HIS A 6 16.33 -23.52 10.73
N LEU A 7 15.23 -23.63 11.48
CA LEU A 7 14.15 -22.63 11.48
C LEU A 7 14.66 -21.28 12.00
N MET A 8 15.40 -21.27 13.12
CA MET A 8 15.99 -20.04 13.66
C MET A 8 16.98 -19.39 12.70
N ARG A 9 17.81 -20.18 12.01
CA ARG A 9 18.78 -19.68 11.04
C ARG A 9 18.11 -19.02 9.82
N SER A 10 16.92 -19.47 9.42
CA SER A 10 16.15 -18.89 8.33
C SER A 10 15.30 -17.68 8.76
N ILE A 11 14.79 -17.68 9.99
CA ILE A 11 13.91 -16.60 10.48
C ILE A 11 14.73 -15.38 10.93
N PHE A 12 15.92 -15.58 11.50
CA PHE A 12 16.74 -14.48 12.01
C PHE A 12 17.07 -13.40 10.96
N PRO A 13 17.53 -13.72 9.74
CA PRO A 13 17.77 -12.70 8.72
C PRO A 13 16.49 -11.99 8.28
N ILE A 14 15.35 -12.68 8.24
CA ILE A 14 14.06 -12.07 7.92
C ILE A 14 13.67 -11.08 9.00
N LEU A 15 13.74 -11.48 10.26
CA LEU A 15 13.41 -10.60 11.40
C LEU A 15 14.35 -9.41 11.49
N SER A 16 15.65 -9.57 11.20
CA SER A 16 16.59 -8.45 11.20
C SER A 16 16.29 -7.42 10.12
N VAL A 17 15.94 -7.87 8.92
CA VAL A 17 15.52 -6.97 7.83
C VAL A 17 14.21 -6.25 8.16
N VAL A 18 13.21 -6.98 8.68
CA VAL A 18 11.94 -6.38 9.10
C VAL A 18 12.16 -5.37 10.22
N ALA A 19 12.98 -5.69 11.22
CA ALA A 19 13.31 -4.77 12.30
C ALA A 19 14.03 -3.51 11.78
N ALA A 20 15.00 -3.67 10.87
CA ALA A 20 15.68 -2.54 10.24
C ALA A 20 14.72 -1.64 9.45
N LEU A 21 13.79 -2.21 8.69
CA LEU A 21 12.77 -1.47 7.96
C LEU A 21 11.82 -0.72 8.90
N LEU A 22 11.40 -1.35 10.00
CA LEU A 22 10.55 -0.69 11.01
C LEU A 22 11.28 0.47 11.69
N LEU A 23 12.55 0.28 12.08
CA LEU A 23 13.36 1.34 12.66
C LEU A 23 13.54 2.51 11.68
N PHE A 24 13.84 2.21 10.42
CA PHE A 24 13.92 3.22 9.38
C PHE A 24 12.60 3.98 9.20
N TRP A 25 11.46 3.25 9.23
CA TRP A 25 10.13 3.88 9.13
C TRP A 25 9.85 4.80 10.32
N TYR A 26 10.14 4.37 11.55
CA TYR A 26 10.00 5.23 12.74
C TYR A 26 10.88 6.48 12.67
N ALA A 27 12.12 6.35 12.22
CA ALA A 27 13.03 7.46 12.02
C ALA A 27 12.53 8.44 10.92
N ALA A 28 12.02 7.90 9.81
CA ALA A 28 11.43 8.70 8.73
C ALA A 28 10.16 9.42 9.21
N ALA A 29 9.28 8.74 9.96
CA ALA A 29 8.09 9.34 10.54
C ALA A 29 8.44 10.48 11.49
N PHE A 30 9.45 10.31 12.33
CA PHE A 30 9.96 11.37 13.20
C PHE A 30 10.48 12.56 12.39
N SER A 31 11.34 12.33 11.41
CA SER A 31 11.95 13.39 10.58
C SER A 31 10.89 14.20 9.82
N LEU A 32 9.91 13.54 9.22
CA LEU A 32 8.88 14.21 8.41
C LEU A 32 7.82 14.94 9.25
N ASN A 33 7.56 14.47 10.47
CA ASN A 33 6.53 15.05 11.34
C ASN A 33 7.08 16.07 12.34
N SER A 34 8.39 16.08 12.61
CA SER A 34 9.02 16.96 13.59
C SER A 34 8.82 18.46 13.29
N ASN A 35 8.91 18.86 12.04
CA ASN A 35 8.70 20.25 11.64
C ASN A 35 7.31 20.78 12.03
N TRP A 36 6.30 19.94 11.92
CA TRP A 36 4.95 20.31 12.33
C TRP A 36 4.82 20.44 13.85
N ALA A 37 5.45 19.53 14.60
CA ALA A 37 5.49 19.57 16.06
C ALA A 37 6.22 20.82 16.58
N TYR A 38 7.36 21.17 15.98
CA TYR A 38 8.08 22.41 16.31
C TYR A 38 7.23 23.66 16.05
N ASN A 39 6.64 23.78 14.86
CA ASN A 39 5.79 24.92 14.51
C ASN A 39 4.56 25.05 15.42
N LYS A 40 3.99 23.92 15.86
CA LYS A 40 2.88 23.91 16.82
C LYS A 40 3.32 24.41 18.20
N ALA A 41 4.46 23.96 18.69
CA ALA A 41 5.03 24.37 19.96
C ALA A 41 5.40 25.86 19.98
N GLU A 42 6.01 26.35 18.91
CA GLU A 42 6.37 27.76 18.74
C GLU A 42 5.14 28.67 18.80
N ARG A 43 4.05 28.29 18.12
CA ARG A 43 2.78 29.02 18.15
C ARG A 43 2.11 29.00 19.52
N ALA A 44 2.36 27.95 20.32
CA ALA A 44 1.85 27.82 21.67
C ALA A 44 2.77 28.49 22.70
N GLY A 45 3.94 28.99 22.30
CA GLY A 45 4.93 29.59 23.21
C GLY A 45 5.57 28.60 24.20
N VAL A 46 5.56 27.28 23.85
CA VAL A 46 6.05 26.19 24.70
C VAL A 46 7.33 25.62 24.09
N THR A 47 8.34 25.40 24.92
CA THR A 47 9.55 24.66 24.54
C THR A 47 9.31 23.16 24.76
N LEU A 48 9.39 22.36 23.70
CA LEU A 48 9.25 20.90 23.78
C LEU A 48 10.58 20.26 24.22
N SER A 49 10.51 19.37 25.20
CA SER A 49 11.59 18.43 25.49
C SER A 49 11.71 17.41 24.37
N PHE A 50 12.88 16.80 24.20
CA PHE A 50 13.09 15.77 23.17
C PHE A 50 12.08 14.60 23.28
N SER A 51 11.79 14.14 24.49
CA SER A 51 10.80 13.08 24.73
C SER A 51 9.39 13.48 24.35
N GLU A 52 8.98 14.72 24.62
CA GLU A 52 7.68 15.25 24.23
C GLU A 52 7.59 15.42 22.71
N LEU A 53 8.66 15.84 22.06
CA LEU A 53 8.74 15.94 20.61
C LEU A 53 8.54 14.55 19.95
N VAL A 54 9.25 13.53 20.45
CA VAL A 54 9.09 12.15 19.95
C VAL A 54 7.65 11.65 20.15
N SER A 55 7.09 11.87 21.34
CA SER A 55 5.72 11.48 21.65
C SER A 55 4.70 12.20 20.76
N ASP A 56 4.84 13.52 20.56
CA ASP A 56 3.93 14.29 19.71
C ASP A 56 4.05 13.85 18.24
N THR A 57 5.26 13.63 17.72
CA THR A 57 5.46 13.20 16.33
C THR A 57 4.86 11.83 16.01
N TRP A 58 4.81 10.92 16.99
CA TRP A 58 4.26 9.57 16.81
C TRP A 58 2.77 9.44 17.16
N SER A 59 2.16 10.49 17.75
CA SER A 59 0.76 10.52 18.15
C SER A 59 -0.10 11.55 17.41
N GLN A 60 0.42 12.20 16.38
CA GLN A 60 -0.32 13.18 15.58
C GLN A 60 -1.58 12.57 14.96
N GLU A 61 -2.71 13.29 15.00
CA GLU A 61 -3.95 12.85 14.34
C GLU A 61 -3.85 12.80 12.81
N LYS A 62 -3.04 13.70 12.22
CA LYS A 62 -2.85 13.80 10.77
C LYS A 62 -1.37 13.97 10.44
N PRO A 63 -0.57 12.93 10.65
CA PRO A 63 0.86 12.97 10.33
C PRO A 63 1.09 12.99 8.83
N ARG A 64 2.22 13.55 8.39
CA ARG A 64 2.66 13.44 6.99
C ARG A 64 3.04 11.99 6.65
N LEU A 65 3.70 11.31 7.59
CA LEU A 65 3.97 9.88 7.52
C LEU A 65 3.52 9.25 8.84
N PRO A 66 2.43 8.44 8.83
CA PRO A 66 1.99 7.76 10.04
C PRO A 66 3.02 6.75 10.52
N ALA A 67 3.20 6.66 11.82
CA ALA A 67 4.07 5.66 12.44
C ALA A 67 3.46 4.24 12.27
N PRO A 68 4.28 3.17 12.22
CA PRO A 68 3.79 1.80 12.01
C PRO A 68 2.66 1.37 12.95
N HIS A 69 2.72 1.75 14.21
CA HIS A 69 1.65 1.44 15.18
C HIS A 69 0.33 2.18 14.87
N GLN A 70 0.39 3.42 14.35
CA GLN A 70 -0.81 4.18 13.93
C GLN A 70 -1.48 3.50 12.73
N VAL A 71 -0.67 3.01 11.76
CA VAL A 71 -1.18 2.25 10.62
C VAL A 71 -1.87 0.97 11.09
N GLY A 72 -1.25 0.23 12.00
CA GLY A 72 -1.84 -0.98 12.58
C GLY A 72 -3.17 -0.71 13.28
N LEU A 73 -3.24 0.34 14.10
CA LEU A 73 -4.47 0.75 14.78
C LEU A 73 -5.56 1.19 13.80
N GLU A 74 -5.21 1.93 12.75
CA GLU A 74 -6.19 2.38 11.76
C GLU A 74 -6.71 1.21 10.92
N ILE A 75 -5.86 0.25 10.55
CA ILE A 75 -6.29 -1.01 9.91
C ILE A 75 -7.27 -1.74 10.82
N TRP A 76 -6.95 -1.89 12.10
CA TRP A 76 -7.85 -2.53 13.06
C TRP A 76 -9.20 -1.81 13.14
N LYS A 77 -9.20 -0.51 13.36
CA LYS A 77 -10.42 0.30 13.45
C LYS A 77 -11.27 0.21 12.18
N THR A 78 -10.65 0.28 11.01
CA THR A 78 -11.37 0.30 9.73
C THR A 78 -11.83 -1.07 9.27
N THR A 79 -11.22 -2.14 9.78
CA THR A 79 -11.54 -3.52 9.41
C THR A 79 -12.50 -4.17 10.40
N VAL A 80 -12.28 -3.97 11.71
CA VAL A 80 -13.00 -4.68 12.78
C VAL A 80 -14.11 -3.84 13.40
N GLU A 81 -13.84 -2.58 13.75
CA GLU A 81 -14.80 -1.74 14.47
C GLU A 81 -15.86 -1.12 13.55
N LYS A 82 -15.54 -0.86 12.28
CA LYS A 82 -16.50 -0.28 11.35
C LYS A 82 -17.33 -1.35 10.66
N LYS A 83 -18.63 -1.09 10.52
CA LYS A 83 -19.54 -1.95 9.76
C LYS A 83 -19.02 -2.14 8.33
N ILE A 84 -19.04 -3.37 7.83
CA ILE A 84 -18.53 -3.79 6.51
C ILE A 84 -19.13 -2.95 5.37
N SER A 85 -20.42 -2.57 5.48
CA SER A 85 -21.12 -1.72 4.50
C SER A 85 -20.85 -0.23 4.63
N SER A 86 -20.02 0.20 5.57
CA SER A 86 -19.69 1.62 5.72
C SER A 86 -18.70 2.06 4.66
N LYS A 87 -18.95 3.21 4.02
CA LYS A 87 -18.01 3.87 3.08
C LYS A 87 -16.65 4.24 3.70
N ARG A 88 -16.48 4.07 5.02
CA ARG A 88 -15.23 4.27 5.74
C ARG A 88 -14.55 2.96 6.11
N SER A 89 -15.12 1.81 5.73
CA SER A 89 -14.55 0.48 5.97
C SER A 89 -13.53 0.14 4.88
N LEU A 90 -12.38 -0.39 5.29
CA LEU A 90 -11.36 -0.88 4.38
C LEU A 90 -11.89 -2.08 3.56
N ILE A 91 -12.72 -2.93 4.16
CA ILE A 91 -13.34 -4.08 3.50
C ILE A 91 -14.25 -3.62 2.35
N TYR A 92 -15.02 -2.55 2.55
CA TYR A 92 -15.89 -2.00 1.51
C TYR A 92 -15.07 -1.51 0.30
N HIS A 93 -13.98 -0.76 0.54
CA HIS A 93 -13.11 -0.29 -0.53
C HIS A 93 -12.35 -1.43 -1.23
N SER A 94 -11.91 -2.43 -0.48
CA SER A 94 -11.28 -3.64 -1.04
C SER A 94 -12.25 -4.39 -1.96
N TRP A 95 -13.52 -4.50 -1.59
CA TRP A 95 -14.54 -5.13 -2.43
C TRP A 95 -14.78 -4.34 -3.73
N ILE A 96 -14.88 -3.02 -3.66
CA ILE A 96 -15.02 -2.18 -4.85
C ILE A 96 -13.83 -2.36 -5.79
N THR A 97 -12.61 -2.29 -5.25
CA THR A 97 -11.39 -2.46 -6.05
C THR A 97 -11.34 -3.85 -6.68
N LEU A 98 -11.62 -4.90 -5.90
CA LEU A 98 -11.62 -6.28 -6.38
C LEU A 98 -12.66 -6.48 -7.49
N SER A 99 -13.90 -6.04 -7.28
CA SER A 99 -14.97 -6.19 -8.26
C SER A 99 -14.68 -5.44 -9.56
N SER A 100 -14.16 -4.21 -9.47
CA SER A 100 -13.76 -3.41 -10.63
C SER A 100 -12.61 -4.06 -11.41
N THR A 101 -11.62 -4.59 -10.69
CA THR A 101 -10.47 -5.27 -11.29
C THR A 101 -10.90 -6.56 -11.98
N LEU A 102 -11.75 -7.37 -11.34
CA LEU A 102 -12.28 -8.60 -11.95
C LEU A 102 -13.13 -8.30 -13.18
N LEU A 103 -13.98 -7.27 -13.12
CA LEU A 103 -14.78 -6.85 -14.27
C LEU A 103 -13.89 -6.42 -15.44
N GLY A 104 -12.90 -5.56 -15.17
CA GLY A 104 -11.94 -5.12 -16.18
C GLY A 104 -11.13 -6.28 -16.77
N PHE A 105 -10.72 -7.23 -15.92
CA PHE A 105 -10.02 -8.44 -16.36
C PHE A 105 -10.88 -9.30 -17.29
N VAL A 106 -12.14 -9.57 -16.93
CA VAL A 106 -13.06 -10.36 -17.75
C VAL A 106 -13.30 -9.68 -19.10
N ILE A 107 -13.60 -8.38 -19.11
CA ILE A 107 -13.83 -7.62 -20.34
C ILE A 107 -12.56 -7.61 -21.19
N GLY A 108 -11.41 -7.26 -20.61
CA GLY A 108 -10.14 -7.19 -21.34
C GLY A 108 -9.72 -8.53 -21.93
N THR A 109 -9.83 -9.61 -21.15
CA THR A 109 -9.51 -10.97 -21.63
C THR A 109 -10.47 -11.41 -22.73
N SER A 110 -11.77 -11.15 -22.58
CA SER A 110 -12.77 -11.50 -23.60
C SER A 110 -12.53 -10.76 -24.92
N LEU A 111 -12.27 -9.46 -24.85
CA LEU A 111 -11.95 -8.67 -26.04
C LEU A 111 -10.64 -9.12 -26.69
N GLY A 112 -9.60 -9.38 -25.89
CA GLY A 112 -8.32 -9.90 -26.38
C GLY A 112 -8.49 -11.25 -27.07
N PHE A 113 -9.31 -12.14 -26.49
CA PHE A 113 -9.60 -13.45 -27.10
C PHE A 113 -10.37 -13.31 -28.42
N ILE A 114 -11.40 -12.47 -28.48
CA ILE A 114 -12.17 -12.21 -29.72
C ILE A 114 -11.26 -11.61 -30.80
N LEU A 115 -10.41 -10.64 -30.44
CA LEU A 115 -9.45 -10.06 -31.37
C LEU A 115 -8.44 -11.10 -31.87
N ALA A 116 -7.90 -11.95 -31.01
CA ALA A 116 -6.97 -13.00 -31.38
C ALA A 116 -7.60 -14.01 -32.36
N VAL A 117 -8.82 -14.46 -32.08
CA VAL A 117 -9.57 -15.36 -33.00
C VAL A 117 -9.85 -14.66 -34.31
N GLY A 118 -10.23 -13.38 -34.30
CA GLY A 118 -10.50 -12.59 -35.50
C GLY A 118 -9.24 -12.44 -36.40
N ILE A 119 -8.10 -12.14 -35.78
CA ILE A 119 -6.81 -11.99 -36.50
C ILE A 119 -6.40 -13.31 -37.16
N VAL A 120 -6.57 -14.44 -36.47
CA VAL A 120 -6.18 -15.76 -37.00
C VAL A 120 -7.10 -16.21 -38.14
N HIS A 121 -8.40 -15.92 -38.07
CA HIS A 121 -9.38 -16.43 -39.01
C HIS A 121 -9.72 -15.46 -40.17
N ASN A 122 -9.33 -14.19 -40.08
CA ASN A 122 -9.66 -13.17 -41.05
C ASN A 122 -8.45 -12.35 -41.45
N ASN A 123 -8.05 -12.48 -42.75
CA ASN A 123 -6.88 -11.79 -43.29
C ASN A 123 -7.03 -10.26 -43.29
N ALA A 124 -8.24 -9.73 -43.45
CA ALA A 124 -8.49 -8.30 -43.34
C ALA A 124 -8.25 -7.77 -41.90
N MET A 125 -8.68 -8.52 -40.90
CA MET A 125 -8.41 -8.20 -39.47
C MET A 125 -6.92 -8.32 -39.17
N ASN A 126 -6.24 -9.34 -39.70
CA ASN A 126 -4.80 -9.49 -39.50
C ASN A 126 -4.04 -8.25 -40.04
N MET A 127 -4.34 -7.82 -41.26
CA MET A 127 -3.66 -6.65 -41.86
C MET A 127 -4.02 -5.32 -41.18
N SER A 128 -5.22 -5.19 -40.64
CA SER A 128 -5.68 -3.93 -40.01
C SER A 128 -5.37 -3.82 -38.53
N VAL A 129 -5.50 -4.90 -37.77
CA VAL A 129 -5.43 -4.87 -36.28
C VAL A 129 -4.03 -5.22 -35.79
N MET A 130 -3.30 -6.10 -36.46
CA MET A 130 -1.97 -6.56 -36.05
C MET A 130 -0.96 -5.41 -35.82
N PRO A 131 -0.85 -4.41 -36.71
CA PRO A 131 0.07 -3.29 -36.50
C PRO A 131 -0.21 -2.52 -35.21
N TRP A 132 -1.50 -2.33 -34.88
CA TRP A 132 -1.92 -1.64 -33.66
C TRP A 132 -1.67 -2.48 -32.38
N ALA A 133 -1.87 -3.81 -32.49
CA ALA A 133 -1.58 -4.72 -31.37
C ALA A 133 -0.07 -4.72 -31.06
N ILE A 134 0.79 -4.74 -32.09
CA ILE A 134 2.25 -4.65 -31.91
C ILE A 134 2.65 -3.28 -31.34
N ALA A 135 2.11 -2.19 -31.86
CA ALA A 135 2.39 -0.85 -31.38
C ALA A 135 1.99 -0.65 -29.89
N SER A 136 0.89 -1.27 -29.44
CA SER A 136 0.46 -1.20 -28.04
C SER A 136 1.38 -1.92 -27.04
N GLN A 137 2.21 -2.84 -27.51
CA GLN A 137 3.18 -3.58 -26.68
C GLN A 137 4.50 -2.81 -26.47
N THR A 138 4.75 -1.77 -27.26
CA THR A 138 6.01 -1.01 -27.24
C THR A 138 5.92 0.27 -26.40
N VAL A 139 4.78 0.56 -25.80
CA VAL A 139 4.55 1.65 -24.83
C VAL A 139 4.51 1.07 -23.43
#